data_2d2f3f3bb9d278e0c43e1ae5fde6fea4
#
_entry.id   2d2f3f3bb9d278e0c43e1ae5fde6fea4
#
_cell.length_a   1.000
_cell.length_b   1.000
_cell.length_c   1.000
_cell.angle_alpha   90.00
_cell.angle_beta   90.00
_cell.angle_gamma   90.00
#
_symmetry.space_group_name_H-M   'P 1'
#
loop_
_entity.id
_entity.type
_entity.pdbx_description
1 polymer ?
#
loop_
_entity_poly.entity_id
_entity_poly.type
_entity_poly.pdbx_seq_one_letter_code
_entity_poly.pdbx_strand_id
1 'polypeptide(L)'
;MKKKQPLWITLCALIVLGTGIYFSVFYDADVLKIENGKVSGTKSTWLIAREDGETYIKLADVNAPKNYTSVKNAPDTDDDPITTFFMFQGKDAEKQPGTLLVSGLPVSQLTDLNSGKETELGGQSGRLLFRETEEGREALFYMESPYPEMRIVMQATLSEGASDEELTALLSVMTEKVTPGKQLSAIAADFKLNFLDDSRWQYLWNGLGVTLAITLVAVLLGIVIGVLVAMVRSTWDQTQETMRKGPGRTILYLLNGLCKIYLTVIRGTPVVIQLMIAYYIILASSRNGVMVAMLSFGINSGAYVAEIIRGGIMSIDRGQMEAGRSLGFDYIKTMWYVIIPQTMKNVLPALANEFIVLLKETSVAGYVAVKDLTKGGDIIRGVTYSAFMPLLAVAAIYLVMVMFFTWLVGKLERRLRSSDH
;
A
#
# COMPACT_ATOMS: atom_id res chain seq x y z
N MET A 1 -8.05 -35.20 -16.92
CA MET A 1 -8.67 -34.56 -15.75
C MET A 1 -8.36 -33.06 -15.79
N LYS A 2 -9.35 -32.19 -16.08
CA LYS A 2 -9.20 -30.73 -16.03
C LYS A 2 -8.97 -30.36 -14.56
N LYS A 3 -7.78 -29.83 -14.22
CA LYS A 3 -7.51 -29.22 -12.91
C LYS A 3 -8.51 -28.09 -12.73
N LYS A 4 -9.48 -28.26 -11.82
CA LYS A 4 -10.33 -27.16 -11.37
C LYS A 4 -9.39 -26.09 -10.78
N GLN A 5 -9.39 -24.90 -11.39
CA GLN A 5 -8.71 -23.76 -10.77
C GLN A 5 -9.31 -23.55 -9.36
N PRO A 6 -8.48 -23.35 -8.35
CA PRO A 6 -8.99 -23.17 -7.01
C PRO A 6 -9.90 -21.93 -6.96
N LEU A 7 -11.07 -22.09 -6.35
CA LEU A 7 -12.16 -21.11 -6.24
C LEU A 7 -11.67 -19.72 -5.78
N TRP A 8 -10.62 -19.68 -4.99
CA TRP A 8 -10.04 -18.44 -4.45
C TRP A 8 -9.33 -17.58 -5.50
N ILE A 9 -8.74 -18.16 -6.56
CA ILE A 9 -8.14 -17.40 -7.68
C ILE A 9 -9.24 -16.64 -8.43
N THR A 10 -10.39 -17.30 -8.64
CA THR A 10 -11.56 -16.69 -9.26
C THR A 10 -12.14 -15.58 -8.37
N LEU A 11 -12.15 -15.79 -7.05
CA LEU A 11 -12.63 -14.80 -6.09
C LEU A 11 -11.71 -13.57 -6.03
N CYS A 12 -10.40 -13.75 -6.02
CA CYS A 12 -9.43 -12.64 -6.07
C CYS A 12 -9.53 -11.86 -7.39
N ALA A 13 -9.70 -12.55 -8.52
CA ALA A 13 -9.92 -11.90 -9.81
C ALA A 13 -11.24 -11.12 -9.83
N LEU A 14 -12.31 -11.63 -9.21
CA LEU A 14 -13.60 -10.94 -9.09
C LEU A 14 -13.53 -9.72 -8.15
N ILE A 15 -12.75 -9.79 -7.07
CA ILE A 15 -12.53 -8.64 -6.17
C ILE A 15 -11.74 -7.54 -6.89
N VAL A 16 -10.68 -7.89 -7.61
CA VAL A 16 -9.88 -6.92 -8.38
C VAL A 16 -10.69 -6.33 -9.53
N LEU A 17 -11.49 -7.13 -10.23
CA LEU A 17 -12.42 -6.67 -11.26
C LEU A 17 -13.56 -5.83 -10.64
N GLY A 18 -14.13 -6.24 -9.51
CA GLY A 18 -15.20 -5.52 -8.83
C GLY A 18 -14.76 -4.17 -8.27
N THR A 19 -13.54 -4.09 -7.72
CA THR A 19 -12.96 -2.80 -7.30
C THR A 19 -12.64 -1.92 -8.51
N GLY A 20 -12.12 -2.47 -9.60
CA GLY A 20 -11.89 -1.72 -10.83
C GLY A 20 -13.19 -1.18 -11.43
N ILE A 21 -14.27 -1.99 -11.48
CA ILE A 21 -15.59 -1.57 -11.94
C ILE A 21 -16.21 -0.55 -11.00
N TYR A 22 -16.11 -0.74 -9.68
CA TYR A 22 -16.61 0.21 -8.69
C TYR A 22 -15.96 1.59 -8.87
N PHE A 23 -14.64 1.65 -9.02
CA PHE A 23 -13.92 2.90 -9.25
C PHE A 23 -14.22 3.51 -10.63
N SER A 24 -14.45 2.71 -11.67
CA SER A 24 -14.77 3.25 -13.00
C SER A 24 -16.21 3.77 -13.12
N VAL A 25 -17.13 3.26 -12.29
CA VAL A 25 -18.58 3.59 -12.40
C VAL A 25 -19.05 4.55 -11.32
N PHE A 26 -18.46 4.48 -10.11
CA PHE A 26 -18.94 5.25 -8.95
C PHE A 26 -17.96 6.30 -8.44
N TYR A 27 -16.72 6.30 -8.93
CA TYR A 27 -15.77 7.35 -8.58
C TYR A 27 -15.94 8.48 -9.57
N ASP A 28 -16.38 9.63 -9.07
CA ASP A 28 -16.47 10.87 -9.85
C ASP A 28 -15.02 11.37 -10.07
N ALA A 29 -14.37 10.75 -11.07
CA ALA A 29 -12.94 10.95 -11.35
C ALA A 29 -12.65 12.30 -12.01
N ASP A 30 -13.70 13.05 -12.33
CA ASP A 30 -13.58 14.29 -13.08
C ASP A 30 -13.35 15.53 -12.19
N VAL A 31 -13.51 15.40 -10.87
CA VAL A 31 -13.38 16.54 -9.95
C VAL A 31 -12.32 16.30 -8.88
N LEU A 32 -11.28 17.12 -8.87
CA LEU A 32 -10.34 17.24 -7.78
C LEU A 32 -10.91 18.22 -6.75
N LYS A 33 -11.14 17.77 -5.52
CA LYS A 33 -11.66 18.61 -4.44
C LYS A 33 -10.53 19.10 -3.54
N ILE A 34 -10.55 20.39 -3.24
CA ILE A 34 -9.65 21.01 -2.27
C ILE A 34 -10.52 21.50 -1.11
N GLU A 35 -10.39 20.86 0.05
CA GLU A 35 -11.11 21.17 1.29
C GLU A 35 -10.12 21.27 2.45
N ASN A 36 -10.13 22.38 3.21
CA ASN A 36 -9.21 22.61 4.34
C ASN A 36 -7.71 22.41 3.97
N GLY A 37 -7.29 22.87 2.80
CA GLY A 37 -5.93 22.69 2.31
C GLY A 37 -5.56 21.25 1.94
N LYS A 38 -6.53 20.31 1.97
CA LYS A 38 -6.34 18.92 1.56
C LYS A 38 -6.89 18.69 0.16
N VAL A 39 -6.06 18.09 -0.68
CA VAL A 39 -6.42 17.74 -2.05
C VAL A 39 -6.98 16.32 -2.08
N SER A 40 -8.23 16.15 -2.52
CA SER A 40 -8.85 14.84 -2.75
C SER A 40 -9.18 14.68 -4.24
N GLY A 41 -8.82 13.53 -4.81
CA GLY A 41 -8.96 13.22 -6.23
C GLY A 41 -7.63 12.81 -6.86
N THR A 42 -7.63 12.49 -8.15
CA THR A 42 -6.42 12.06 -8.89
C THR A 42 -5.85 13.23 -9.69
N LYS A 43 -4.53 13.25 -9.91
CA LYS A 43 -3.87 14.28 -10.75
C LYS A 43 -4.34 14.28 -12.22
N SER A 44 -5.09 13.27 -12.63
CA SER A 44 -5.69 13.13 -13.96
C SER A 44 -7.08 13.73 -14.09
N THR A 45 -7.63 14.29 -13.02
CA THR A 45 -8.94 14.94 -13.03
C THR A 45 -8.88 16.26 -13.76
N TRP A 46 -9.90 16.50 -14.60
CA TRP A 46 -10.02 17.71 -15.40
C TRP A 46 -10.50 18.93 -14.61
N LEU A 47 -11.31 18.69 -13.59
CA LEU A 47 -11.93 19.75 -12.80
C LEU A 47 -11.35 19.79 -11.39
N ILE A 48 -11.11 21.00 -10.92
CA ILE A 48 -10.73 21.28 -9.54
C ILE A 48 -11.86 22.07 -8.90
N ALA A 49 -12.53 21.51 -7.90
CA ALA A 49 -13.52 22.20 -7.09
C ALA A 49 -12.88 22.68 -5.78
N ARG A 50 -13.11 23.95 -5.43
CA ARG A 50 -12.63 24.60 -4.20
C ARG A 50 -13.74 24.75 -3.17
N GLU A 51 -13.35 25.03 -1.92
CA GLU A 51 -14.29 25.25 -0.79
C GLU A 51 -15.23 26.44 -0.99
N ASP A 52 -14.81 27.43 -1.77
CA ASP A 52 -15.63 28.59 -2.15
C ASP A 52 -16.71 28.28 -3.19
N GLY A 53 -16.76 27.06 -3.70
CA GLY A 53 -17.70 26.61 -4.71
C GLY A 53 -17.26 26.90 -6.14
N GLU A 54 -16.09 27.50 -6.35
CA GLU A 54 -15.54 27.72 -7.69
C GLU A 54 -14.91 26.45 -8.25
N THR A 55 -15.03 26.26 -9.58
CA THR A 55 -14.52 25.11 -10.30
C THR A 55 -13.54 25.57 -11.37
N TYR A 56 -12.40 24.90 -11.46
CA TYR A 56 -11.33 25.18 -12.41
C TYR A 56 -10.98 23.95 -13.22
N ILE A 57 -10.52 24.15 -14.46
CA ILE A 57 -9.98 23.06 -15.31
C ILE A 57 -8.50 22.85 -14.99
N LYS A 58 -8.08 21.58 -15.01
CA LYS A 58 -6.69 21.17 -14.94
C LYS A 58 -6.26 20.49 -16.23
N LEU A 59 -5.08 20.83 -16.73
CA LEU A 59 -4.44 20.15 -17.84
C LEU A 59 -3.35 19.20 -17.38
N ALA A 60 -3.24 18.06 -18.06
CA ALA A 60 -2.24 17.04 -17.75
C ALA A 60 -0.88 17.35 -18.36
N ASP A 61 -0.86 17.89 -19.59
CA ASP A 61 0.39 18.18 -20.32
C ASP A 61 0.15 19.21 -21.44
N VAL A 62 1.14 20.06 -21.69
CA VAL A 62 1.19 21.04 -22.78
C VAL A 62 2.59 21.03 -23.38
N ASN A 63 2.69 21.10 -24.71
CA ASN A 63 3.99 21.21 -25.39
C ASN A 63 4.67 22.56 -25.12
N ALA A 64 5.89 22.50 -24.63
CA ALA A 64 6.75 23.67 -24.61
C ALA A 64 7.25 23.99 -26.03
N PRO A 65 7.07 25.22 -26.55
CA PRO A 65 7.65 25.61 -27.81
C PRO A 65 9.21 25.55 -27.77
N LYS A 66 9.79 25.41 -28.95
CA LYS A 66 11.25 25.35 -29.09
C LYS A 66 11.90 26.60 -28.49
N ASN A 67 12.93 26.41 -27.66
CA ASN A 67 13.63 27.48 -26.93
C ASN A 67 12.90 28.10 -25.72
N TYR A 68 11.77 27.52 -25.28
CA TYR A 68 11.15 27.86 -24.02
C TYR A 68 11.39 26.75 -22.97
N THR A 69 11.52 27.13 -21.72
CA THR A 69 11.65 26.21 -20.59
C THR A 69 10.52 26.38 -19.63
N SER A 70 9.98 25.29 -19.12
CA SER A 70 8.98 25.31 -18.07
C SER A 70 9.56 25.89 -16.78
N VAL A 71 8.88 26.88 -16.23
CA VAL A 71 9.16 27.42 -14.89
C VAL A 71 8.46 26.54 -13.87
N LYS A 72 9.23 25.86 -13.03
CA LYS A 72 8.71 24.87 -12.07
C LYS A 72 7.88 25.45 -10.92
N ASN A 73 7.92 26.74 -10.71
CA ASN A 73 7.13 27.47 -9.72
C ASN A 73 6.34 28.54 -10.45
N ALA A 74 5.23 28.18 -11.09
CA ALA A 74 4.16 29.17 -11.25
C ALA A 74 3.84 29.67 -9.83
N PRO A 75 3.69 30.99 -9.62
CA PRO A 75 3.53 31.52 -8.29
C PRO A 75 2.31 30.87 -7.63
N ASP A 76 2.54 29.97 -6.66
CA ASP A 76 1.63 29.68 -5.57
C ASP A 76 1.56 30.97 -4.75
N THR A 77 0.84 31.95 -5.21
CA THR A 77 0.49 33.07 -4.38
C THR A 77 -0.71 32.64 -3.58
N ASP A 78 -0.60 32.72 -2.26
CA ASP A 78 -1.63 32.34 -1.27
C ASP A 78 -3.00 33.04 -1.50
N ASP A 79 -3.08 33.99 -2.43
CA ASP A 79 -4.26 34.80 -2.71
C ASP A 79 -4.91 34.56 -4.09
N ASP A 80 -4.31 33.69 -4.96
CA ASP A 80 -4.88 33.48 -6.29
C ASP A 80 -5.21 32.00 -6.52
N PRO A 81 -6.44 31.68 -6.97
CA PRO A 81 -6.81 30.31 -7.29
C PRO A 81 -5.83 29.73 -8.31
N ILE A 82 -5.51 28.44 -8.18
CA ILE A 82 -4.65 27.66 -9.09
C ILE A 82 -5.27 27.69 -10.50
N THR A 83 -5.16 28.81 -11.18
CA THR A 83 -5.69 29.01 -12.53
C THR A 83 -4.62 28.79 -13.59
N THR A 84 -3.35 29.02 -13.24
CA THR A 84 -2.21 28.86 -14.15
C THR A 84 -1.54 27.50 -13.94
N PHE A 85 -1.55 26.67 -14.98
CA PHE A 85 -1.01 25.31 -14.93
C PHE A 85 0.41 25.21 -15.43
N PHE A 86 0.75 25.96 -16.46
CA PHE A 86 2.05 25.94 -17.07
C PHE A 86 2.49 27.37 -17.38
N MET A 87 3.73 27.64 -17.03
CA MET A 87 4.44 28.86 -17.37
C MET A 87 5.74 28.48 -18.07
N PHE A 88 5.98 29.06 -19.23
CA PHE A 88 7.20 28.88 -19.98
C PHE A 88 7.87 30.23 -20.20
N GLN A 89 9.18 30.28 -20.05
CA GLN A 89 10.02 31.45 -20.32
C GLN A 89 11.05 31.11 -21.38
N GLY A 90 11.40 32.08 -22.19
CA GLY A 90 12.47 31.97 -23.19
C GLY A 90 13.81 31.61 -22.54
N LYS A 91 14.58 30.71 -23.14
CA LYS A 91 15.90 30.30 -22.65
C LYS A 91 16.94 31.43 -22.68
N ASP A 92 16.75 32.38 -23.55
CA ASP A 92 17.59 33.55 -23.72
C ASP A 92 16.69 34.78 -23.74
N ALA A 93 16.65 35.49 -22.62
CA ALA A 93 15.75 36.64 -22.43
C ALA A 93 16.03 37.81 -23.42
N GLU A 94 17.27 37.89 -23.96
CA GLU A 94 17.61 38.91 -24.97
C GLU A 94 17.14 38.53 -26.38
N LYS A 95 17.12 37.22 -26.70
CA LYS A 95 16.74 36.73 -28.03
C LYS A 95 15.29 36.28 -28.14
N GLN A 96 14.70 35.92 -27.02
CA GLN A 96 13.32 35.43 -26.91
C GLN A 96 12.67 35.98 -25.63
N PRO A 97 12.44 37.32 -25.57
CA PRO A 97 11.72 37.89 -24.47
C PRO A 97 10.24 37.44 -24.56
N GLY A 98 9.72 36.95 -23.48
CA GLY A 98 8.30 36.65 -23.40
C GLY A 98 7.92 35.53 -22.47
N THR A 99 6.67 35.52 -22.12
CA THR A 99 6.07 34.52 -21.20
C THR A 99 4.90 33.84 -21.90
N LEU A 100 4.86 32.53 -21.76
CA LEU A 100 3.72 31.74 -22.22
C LEU A 100 3.03 31.15 -20.99
N LEU A 101 1.71 31.37 -20.92
CA LEU A 101 0.88 30.86 -19.81
C LEU A 101 -0.21 29.96 -20.35
N VAL A 102 -0.56 28.98 -19.54
CA VAL A 102 -1.73 28.12 -19.79
C VAL A 102 -2.55 28.06 -18.53
N SER A 103 -3.80 28.48 -18.63
CA SER A 103 -4.74 28.61 -17.52
C SER A 103 -6.05 27.92 -17.84
N GLY A 104 -6.79 27.52 -16.81
CA GLY A 104 -8.17 27.03 -16.95
C GLY A 104 -9.11 27.93 -16.21
N LEU A 105 -9.96 28.68 -16.94
CA LEU A 105 -10.80 29.71 -16.36
C LEU A 105 -12.28 29.47 -16.65
N PRO A 106 -13.18 29.79 -15.69
CA PRO A 106 -14.61 29.78 -15.94
C PRO A 106 -14.99 30.90 -16.94
N VAL A 107 -15.94 30.60 -17.80
CA VAL A 107 -16.44 31.56 -18.81
C VAL A 107 -16.93 32.87 -18.17
N SER A 108 -17.44 32.77 -16.94
CA SER A 108 -17.89 33.96 -16.18
C SER A 108 -16.79 34.99 -15.87
N GLN A 109 -15.53 34.55 -15.85
CA GLN A 109 -14.37 35.42 -15.59
C GLN A 109 -13.72 35.98 -16.88
N LEU A 110 -14.17 35.51 -18.06
CA LEU A 110 -13.60 35.86 -19.35
C LEU A 110 -14.39 37.02 -19.98
N THR A 111 -13.97 38.25 -19.71
CA THR A 111 -14.63 39.48 -20.25
C THR A 111 -14.49 39.62 -21.77
N ASP A 112 -13.37 39.14 -22.33
CA ASP A 112 -12.99 39.39 -23.73
C ASP A 112 -13.25 38.18 -24.67
N LEU A 113 -13.89 37.13 -24.16
CA LEU A 113 -14.14 35.88 -24.90
C LEU A 113 -14.87 36.17 -26.25
N ASN A 114 -15.82 37.08 -26.27
CA ASN A 114 -16.63 37.38 -27.44
C ASN A 114 -15.91 38.27 -28.46
N SER A 115 -14.81 38.90 -28.09
CA SER A 115 -14.02 39.77 -28.95
C SER A 115 -13.04 39.01 -29.85
N GLY A 116 -12.77 37.75 -29.54
CA GLY A 116 -11.85 36.89 -30.30
C GLY A 116 -12.46 36.33 -31.59
N LYS A 117 -11.62 36.17 -32.63
CA LYS A 117 -11.98 35.53 -33.91
C LYS A 117 -11.98 34.02 -33.75
N GLU A 118 -13.04 33.35 -34.21
CA GLU A 118 -13.08 31.87 -34.25
C GLU A 118 -11.96 31.36 -35.17
N THR A 119 -11.15 30.45 -34.63
CA THR A 119 -9.92 29.94 -35.27
C THR A 119 -9.65 28.53 -34.79
N GLU A 120 -9.06 27.74 -35.65
CA GLU A 120 -8.53 26.41 -35.28
C GLU A 120 -7.00 26.48 -35.21
N LEU A 121 -6.43 26.12 -34.06
CA LEU A 121 -4.97 26.05 -33.83
C LEU A 121 -4.57 24.70 -33.33
N GLY A 122 -3.57 24.07 -33.97
CA GLY A 122 -3.05 22.75 -33.57
C GLY A 122 -4.12 21.65 -33.53
N GLY A 123 -5.21 21.77 -34.34
CA GLY A 123 -6.34 20.84 -34.33
C GLY A 123 -7.35 21.05 -33.22
N GLN A 124 -7.27 22.18 -32.50
CA GLN A 124 -8.20 22.55 -31.44
C GLN A 124 -9.02 23.77 -31.87
N SER A 125 -10.33 23.72 -31.68
CA SER A 125 -11.24 24.87 -31.95
C SER A 125 -11.25 25.85 -30.79
N GLY A 126 -11.29 27.11 -31.09
CA GLY A 126 -11.32 28.16 -30.07
C GLY A 126 -11.43 29.57 -30.66
N ARG A 127 -11.21 30.58 -29.83
CA ARG A 127 -11.21 31.99 -30.20
C ARG A 127 -9.86 32.61 -29.94
N LEU A 128 -9.31 33.27 -30.93
CA LEU A 128 -8.01 33.96 -30.90
C LEU A 128 -8.21 35.45 -30.81
N LEU A 129 -7.58 36.10 -29.85
CA LEU A 129 -7.59 37.54 -29.62
C LEU A 129 -6.17 38.07 -29.51
N PHE A 130 -5.88 39.18 -30.13
CA PHE A 130 -4.62 39.92 -29.98
C PHE A 130 -4.90 41.25 -29.26
N ARG A 131 -4.01 41.64 -28.36
CA ARG A 131 -4.07 42.91 -27.66
C ARG A 131 -2.67 43.45 -27.37
N GLU A 132 -2.57 44.76 -27.19
CA GLU A 132 -1.35 45.39 -26.68
C GLU A 132 -1.48 45.62 -25.19
N THR A 133 -0.42 45.31 -24.45
CA THR A 133 -0.32 45.45 -23.00
C THR A 133 0.91 46.27 -22.64
N GLU A 134 1.03 46.70 -21.40
CA GLU A 134 2.23 47.39 -20.90
C GLU A 134 3.50 46.50 -20.97
N GLU A 135 3.35 45.19 -21.02
CA GLU A 135 4.45 44.21 -21.10
C GLU A 135 4.82 43.86 -22.56
N GLY A 136 4.04 44.30 -23.54
CA GLY A 136 4.24 44.02 -24.95
C GLY A 136 2.98 43.57 -25.67
N ARG A 137 3.15 42.84 -26.77
CA ARG A 137 2.05 42.29 -27.56
C ARG A 137 1.65 40.92 -27.08
N GLU A 138 0.37 40.72 -26.89
CA GLU A 138 -0.20 39.50 -26.32
C GLU A 138 -1.21 38.87 -27.29
N ALA A 139 -1.15 37.51 -27.36
CA ALA A 139 -2.18 36.69 -27.98
C ALA A 139 -2.82 35.77 -26.95
N LEU A 140 -4.14 35.72 -26.96
CA LEU A 140 -4.96 34.87 -26.12
C LEU A 140 -5.74 33.89 -27.00
N PHE A 141 -5.58 32.58 -26.76
CA PHE A 141 -6.39 31.57 -27.42
C PHE A 141 -7.28 30.88 -26.38
N TYR A 142 -8.58 31.13 -26.50
CA TYR A 142 -9.63 30.53 -25.68
C TYR A 142 -10.09 29.23 -26.30
N MET A 143 -9.42 28.14 -25.95
CA MET A 143 -9.71 26.80 -26.46
C MET A 143 -11.00 26.26 -25.84
N GLU A 144 -11.81 25.60 -26.65
CA GLU A 144 -12.96 24.85 -26.14
C GLU A 144 -12.54 23.72 -25.22
N SER A 145 -13.33 23.46 -24.19
CA SER A 145 -13.12 22.38 -23.26
C SER A 145 -14.31 21.40 -23.29
N PRO A 146 -14.16 20.17 -22.78
CA PRO A 146 -15.29 19.26 -22.59
C PRO A 146 -16.41 19.83 -21.71
N TYR A 147 -16.12 20.90 -20.95
CA TYR A 147 -17.05 21.57 -20.04
C TYR A 147 -17.45 22.93 -20.62
N PRO A 148 -18.72 23.10 -21.02
CA PRO A 148 -19.18 24.35 -21.68
C PRO A 148 -18.96 25.65 -20.89
N GLU A 149 -18.93 25.51 -19.56
CA GLU A 149 -18.77 26.63 -18.63
C GLU A 149 -17.30 27.02 -18.40
N MET A 150 -16.36 26.27 -18.96
CA MET A 150 -14.93 26.47 -18.76
C MET A 150 -14.19 26.60 -20.07
N ARG A 151 -13.11 27.37 -20.08
CA ARG A 151 -12.18 27.48 -21.21
C ARG A 151 -10.76 27.28 -20.77
N ILE A 152 -9.97 26.70 -21.66
CA ILE A 152 -8.53 26.64 -21.51
C ILE A 152 -7.98 27.87 -22.21
N VAL A 153 -7.28 28.70 -21.46
CA VAL A 153 -6.72 29.97 -21.97
C VAL A 153 -5.22 29.77 -22.16
N MET A 154 -4.76 29.87 -23.39
CA MET A 154 -3.35 29.91 -23.72
C MET A 154 -2.97 31.36 -24.05
N GLN A 155 -2.01 31.88 -23.35
CA GLN A 155 -1.53 33.23 -23.43
C GLN A 155 -0.07 33.23 -23.87
N ALA A 156 0.24 34.00 -24.87
CA ALA A 156 1.59 34.28 -25.32
C ALA A 156 1.83 35.79 -25.29
N THR A 157 2.81 36.24 -24.50
CA THR A 157 3.20 37.64 -24.40
C THR A 157 4.63 37.79 -24.90
N LEU A 158 4.83 38.62 -25.90
CA LEU A 158 6.15 38.95 -26.47
C LEU A 158 6.38 40.47 -26.39
N SER A 159 7.63 40.90 -26.63
CA SER A 159 8.00 42.33 -26.65
C SER A 159 7.21 43.13 -27.67
N GLU A 160 7.16 44.46 -27.50
CA GLU A 160 6.58 45.39 -28.45
C GLU A 160 7.17 45.15 -29.86
N GLY A 161 6.28 45.04 -30.85
CA GLY A 161 6.67 44.79 -32.25
C GLY A 161 6.66 43.33 -32.71
N ALA A 162 6.30 42.36 -31.85
CA ALA A 162 6.06 40.98 -32.27
C ALA A 162 4.88 40.89 -33.26
N SER A 163 5.03 40.01 -34.27
CA SER A 163 3.96 39.84 -35.27
C SER A 163 2.87 38.86 -34.77
N ASP A 164 1.66 39.02 -35.30
CA ASP A 164 0.55 38.09 -35.03
C ASP A 164 0.88 36.68 -35.47
N GLU A 165 1.72 36.52 -36.52
CA GLU A 165 2.15 35.25 -37.03
C GLU A 165 3.08 34.51 -36.03
N GLU A 166 4.01 35.24 -35.38
CA GLU A 166 4.90 34.68 -34.36
C GLU A 166 4.12 34.23 -33.13
N LEU A 167 3.21 35.05 -32.62
CA LEU A 167 2.35 34.71 -31.50
C LEU A 167 1.46 33.50 -31.80
N THR A 168 0.85 33.49 -33.00
CA THR A 168 0.03 32.35 -33.46
C THR A 168 0.83 31.05 -33.59
N ALA A 169 2.07 31.12 -34.08
CA ALA A 169 2.93 29.98 -34.21
C ALA A 169 3.27 29.35 -32.81
N LEU A 170 3.54 30.18 -31.81
CA LEU A 170 3.78 29.71 -30.45
C LEU A 170 2.53 29.04 -29.84
N LEU A 171 1.36 29.67 -29.98
CA LEU A 171 0.11 29.11 -29.51
C LEU A 171 -0.25 27.80 -30.24
N SER A 172 0.02 27.68 -31.53
CA SER A 172 -0.21 26.46 -32.31
C SER A 172 0.60 25.31 -31.80
N VAL A 173 1.88 25.52 -31.44
CA VAL A 173 2.71 24.45 -30.83
C VAL A 173 2.18 24.01 -29.48
N MET A 174 1.69 24.93 -28.67
CA MET A 174 1.12 24.63 -27.36
C MET A 174 -0.18 23.82 -27.47
N THR A 175 -0.98 24.09 -28.50
CA THR A 175 -2.27 23.43 -28.74
C THR A 175 -2.15 22.04 -29.36
N GLU A 176 -1.04 21.71 -30.05
CA GLU A 176 -0.83 20.40 -30.69
C GLU A 176 -0.92 19.19 -29.75
N LYS A 177 -0.65 19.38 -28.47
CA LYS A 177 -0.66 18.31 -27.47
C LYS A 177 -1.48 18.58 -26.23
N VAL A 178 -2.57 19.28 -26.36
CA VAL A 178 -3.55 19.31 -25.28
C VAL A 178 -4.28 17.98 -25.28
N THR A 179 -3.79 17.03 -24.52
CA THR A 179 -4.48 15.76 -24.33
C THR A 179 -5.37 15.84 -23.10
N PRO A 180 -6.70 15.71 -23.30
CA PRO A 180 -7.56 15.21 -22.24
C PRO A 180 -6.97 13.90 -21.75
N GLY A 181 -6.76 13.77 -20.44
CA GLY A 181 -6.18 12.57 -19.86
C GLY A 181 -7.00 11.34 -20.25
N LYS A 182 -6.56 10.57 -21.25
CA LYS A 182 -7.12 9.25 -21.48
C LYS A 182 -6.93 8.44 -20.20
N GLN A 183 -7.92 7.66 -19.79
CA GLN A 183 -7.90 6.84 -18.57
C GLN A 183 -6.59 6.05 -18.38
N LEU A 184 -5.97 5.59 -19.45
CA LEU A 184 -4.71 4.85 -19.43
C LEU A 184 -3.49 5.75 -19.11
N SER A 185 -3.46 6.98 -19.58
CA SER A 185 -2.42 7.96 -19.25
C SER A 185 -2.54 8.43 -17.81
N ALA A 186 -3.74 8.45 -17.27
CA ALA A 186 -4.03 8.75 -15.88
C ALA A 186 -3.44 7.69 -14.94
N ILE A 187 -3.70 6.41 -15.22
CA ILE A 187 -3.15 5.29 -14.47
C ILE A 187 -1.62 5.29 -14.52
N ALA A 188 -1.03 5.56 -15.69
CA ALA A 188 0.41 5.65 -15.84
C ALA A 188 1.01 6.83 -15.07
N ALA A 189 0.36 7.98 -15.07
CA ALA A 189 0.76 9.16 -14.30
C ALA A 189 0.66 8.91 -12.78
N ASP A 190 -0.41 8.28 -12.33
CA ASP A 190 -0.58 7.87 -10.94
C ASP A 190 0.46 6.83 -10.51
N PHE A 191 0.75 5.86 -11.36
CA PHE A 191 1.81 4.89 -11.11
C PHE A 191 3.18 5.57 -10.97
N LYS A 192 3.51 6.47 -11.90
CA LYS A 192 4.74 7.25 -11.85
C LYS A 192 4.83 8.07 -10.56
N LEU A 193 3.76 8.83 -10.24
CA LEU A 193 3.67 9.62 -9.02
C LEU A 193 3.87 8.80 -7.76
N ASN A 194 3.20 7.64 -7.66
CA ASN A 194 3.19 6.89 -6.41
C ASN A 194 4.46 6.06 -6.22
N PHE A 195 5.14 5.64 -7.30
CA PHE A 195 6.24 4.67 -7.17
C PHE A 195 7.57 5.14 -7.75
N LEU A 196 7.56 5.85 -8.89
CA LEU A 196 8.80 6.20 -9.59
C LEU A 196 9.38 7.54 -9.14
N ASP A 197 8.51 8.55 -8.94
CA ASP A 197 8.95 9.85 -8.44
C ASP A 197 9.56 9.68 -7.05
N ASP A 198 10.70 10.36 -6.82
CA ASP A 198 11.49 10.28 -5.58
C ASP A 198 11.81 8.84 -5.15
N SER A 199 11.78 7.88 -6.08
CA SER A 199 12.06 6.46 -5.81
C SER A 199 11.20 5.87 -4.68
N ARG A 200 9.92 6.27 -4.58
CA ARG A 200 9.01 5.90 -3.48
C ARG A 200 8.77 4.39 -3.38
N TRP A 201 8.96 3.62 -4.46
CA TRP A 201 8.94 2.16 -4.42
C TRP A 201 9.87 1.55 -3.37
N GLN A 202 10.94 2.29 -2.98
CA GLN A 202 11.88 1.84 -1.95
C GLN A 202 11.20 1.70 -0.57
N TYR A 203 10.16 2.48 -0.27
CA TYR A 203 9.40 2.31 0.97
C TYR A 203 8.73 0.94 1.04
N LEU A 204 8.21 0.45 -0.08
CA LEU A 204 7.62 -0.89 -0.15
C LEU A 204 8.68 -1.98 -0.05
N TRP A 205 9.80 -1.82 -0.75
CA TRP A 205 10.88 -2.80 -0.74
C TRP A 205 11.54 -2.94 0.64
N ASN A 206 11.87 -1.81 1.26
CA ASN A 206 12.44 -1.80 2.61
C ASN A 206 11.42 -2.31 3.63
N GLY A 207 10.17 -1.91 3.51
CA GLY A 207 9.09 -2.38 4.36
C GLY A 207 8.85 -3.89 4.24
N LEU A 208 8.94 -4.45 3.03
CA LEU A 208 8.91 -5.89 2.77
C LEU A 208 10.03 -6.62 3.54
N GLY A 209 11.25 -6.11 3.48
CA GLY A 209 12.38 -6.66 4.22
C GLY A 209 12.14 -6.67 5.73
N VAL A 210 11.60 -5.57 6.27
CA VAL A 210 11.26 -5.46 7.71
C VAL A 210 10.15 -6.45 8.08
N THR A 211 9.08 -6.56 7.28
CA THR A 211 7.98 -7.53 7.48
C THR A 211 8.51 -8.96 7.55
N LEU A 212 9.35 -9.37 6.59
CA LEU A 212 9.93 -10.70 6.55
C LEU A 212 10.86 -10.96 7.75
N ALA A 213 11.68 -9.98 8.13
CA ALA A 213 12.59 -10.11 9.28
C ALA A 213 11.81 -10.26 10.59
N ILE A 214 10.79 -9.44 10.82
CA ILE A 214 9.93 -9.55 12.00
C ILE A 214 9.26 -10.92 12.03
N THR A 215 8.65 -11.35 10.94
CA THR A 215 7.93 -12.62 10.85
C THR A 215 8.85 -13.81 11.14
N LEU A 216 10.03 -13.83 10.52
CA LEU A 216 11.00 -14.93 10.70
C LEU A 216 11.46 -15.03 12.16
N VAL A 217 11.89 -13.92 12.75
CA VAL A 217 12.37 -13.93 14.14
C VAL A 217 11.23 -14.24 15.11
N ALA A 218 10.04 -13.69 14.88
CA ALA A 218 8.87 -13.94 15.71
C ALA A 218 8.44 -15.43 15.67
N VAL A 219 8.42 -16.07 14.51
CA VAL A 219 8.11 -17.50 14.40
C VAL A 219 9.15 -18.36 15.10
N LEU A 220 10.44 -18.08 14.92
CA LEU A 220 11.50 -18.83 15.61
C LEU A 220 11.38 -18.71 17.13
N LEU A 221 11.16 -17.49 17.63
CA LEU A 221 10.90 -17.26 19.05
C LEU A 221 9.61 -17.97 19.51
N GLY A 222 8.57 -17.88 18.70
CA GLY A 222 7.29 -18.55 18.93
C GLY A 222 7.42 -20.07 19.00
N ILE A 223 8.25 -20.68 18.14
CA ILE A 223 8.53 -22.13 18.22
C ILE A 223 9.21 -22.48 19.55
N VAL A 224 10.21 -21.72 19.97
CA VAL A 224 10.89 -21.98 21.25
C VAL A 224 9.91 -21.90 22.43
N ILE A 225 9.15 -20.82 22.52
CA ILE A 225 8.15 -20.62 23.58
C ILE A 225 7.07 -21.71 23.50
N GLY A 226 6.56 -21.95 22.30
CA GLY A 226 5.48 -22.92 22.06
C GLY A 226 5.87 -24.35 22.42
N VAL A 227 7.10 -24.78 22.10
CA VAL A 227 7.62 -26.09 22.52
C VAL A 227 7.66 -26.21 24.05
N LEU A 228 8.20 -25.17 24.74
CA LEU A 228 8.27 -25.20 26.21
C LEU A 228 6.88 -25.28 26.85
N VAL A 229 5.94 -24.45 26.39
CA VAL A 229 4.55 -24.45 26.87
C VAL A 229 3.86 -25.79 26.57
N ALA A 230 4.01 -26.29 25.34
CA ALA A 230 3.41 -27.57 24.93
C ALA A 230 3.95 -28.75 25.77
N MET A 231 5.25 -28.78 26.04
CA MET A 231 5.84 -29.80 26.89
C MET A 231 5.22 -29.82 28.30
N VAL A 232 5.11 -28.65 28.95
CA VAL A 232 4.50 -28.56 30.28
C VAL A 232 3.05 -29.01 30.26
N ARG A 233 2.28 -28.52 29.29
CA ARG A 233 0.85 -28.81 29.13
C ARG A 233 0.61 -30.28 28.82
N SER A 234 1.31 -30.84 27.83
CA SER A 234 1.15 -32.28 27.45
C SER A 234 1.60 -33.22 28.56
N THR A 235 2.68 -32.91 29.25
CA THR A 235 3.13 -33.74 30.41
C THR A 235 2.08 -33.72 31.51
N TRP A 236 1.51 -32.56 31.85
CA TRP A 236 0.41 -32.51 32.81
C TRP A 236 -0.79 -33.32 32.36
N ASP A 237 -1.28 -33.12 31.14
CA ASP A 237 -2.47 -33.77 30.62
C ASP A 237 -2.33 -35.30 30.61
N GLN A 238 -1.11 -35.86 30.42
CA GLN A 238 -0.86 -37.30 30.35
C GLN A 238 -0.50 -37.93 31.71
N THR A 239 0.00 -37.15 32.68
CA THR A 239 0.53 -37.70 33.94
C THR A 239 -0.24 -37.34 35.19
N GLN A 240 -1.20 -36.40 35.13
CA GLN A 240 -1.91 -35.88 36.30
C GLN A 240 -2.61 -36.92 37.14
N GLU A 241 -3.08 -38.02 36.54
CA GLU A 241 -3.79 -39.12 37.25
C GLU A 241 -2.83 -40.13 37.86
N THR A 242 -1.69 -40.36 37.22
CA THR A 242 -0.74 -41.41 37.62
C THR A 242 0.40 -40.92 38.50
N MET A 243 0.63 -39.59 38.52
CA MET A 243 1.74 -38.98 39.25
C MET A 243 1.51 -38.98 40.77
N ARG A 244 2.45 -39.52 41.54
CA ARG A 244 2.39 -39.49 43.01
C ARG A 244 2.39 -38.07 43.56
N LYS A 245 1.65 -37.86 44.66
CA LYS A 245 1.66 -36.59 45.39
C LYS A 245 3.08 -36.31 45.91
N GLY A 246 3.63 -35.14 45.53
CA GLY A 246 4.98 -34.75 45.93
C GLY A 246 5.41 -33.41 45.27
N PRO A 247 6.60 -32.90 45.60
CA PRO A 247 7.07 -31.61 45.12
C PRO A 247 7.02 -31.46 43.60
N GLY A 248 7.39 -32.52 42.86
CA GLY A 248 7.38 -32.51 41.39
C GLY A 248 5.98 -32.29 40.79
N ARG A 249 4.95 -32.94 41.38
CA ARG A 249 3.54 -32.73 40.96
C ARG A 249 3.08 -31.31 41.24
N THR A 250 3.45 -30.73 42.38
CA THR A 250 3.09 -29.37 42.74
C THR A 250 3.75 -28.37 41.80
N ILE A 251 5.03 -28.54 41.49
CA ILE A 251 5.75 -27.68 40.53
C ILE A 251 5.08 -27.76 39.15
N LEU A 252 4.82 -28.97 38.64
CA LEU A 252 4.19 -29.15 37.33
C LEU A 252 2.77 -28.55 37.30
N TYR A 253 2.00 -28.67 38.39
CA TYR A 253 0.70 -28.07 38.55
C TYR A 253 0.77 -26.53 38.44
N LEU A 254 1.71 -25.88 39.14
CA LEU A 254 1.92 -24.45 39.10
C LEU A 254 2.36 -23.99 37.71
N LEU A 255 3.33 -24.65 37.09
CA LEU A 255 3.78 -24.35 35.73
C LEU A 255 2.63 -24.49 34.70
N ASN A 256 1.83 -25.55 34.83
CA ASN A 256 0.67 -25.76 33.99
C ASN A 256 -0.38 -24.63 34.17
N GLY A 257 -0.56 -24.16 35.42
CA GLY A 257 -1.43 -23.02 35.74
C GLY A 257 -0.95 -21.74 35.04
N LEU A 258 0.35 -21.43 35.14
CA LEU A 258 0.98 -20.28 34.45
C LEU A 258 0.83 -20.40 32.92
N CYS A 259 1.07 -21.58 32.36
CA CYS A 259 0.85 -21.82 30.92
C CYS A 259 -0.61 -21.58 30.50
N LYS A 260 -1.59 -22.00 31.31
CA LYS A 260 -3.00 -21.74 31.05
C LYS A 260 -3.31 -20.26 31.04
N ILE A 261 -2.83 -19.50 32.04
CA ILE A 261 -3.01 -18.04 32.09
C ILE A 261 -2.41 -17.40 30.86
N TYR A 262 -1.16 -17.74 30.50
CA TYR A 262 -0.50 -17.25 29.30
C TYR A 262 -1.33 -17.50 28.04
N LEU A 263 -1.76 -18.73 27.79
CA LEU A 263 -2.56 -19.07 26.61
C LEU A 263 -3.90 -18.34 26.59
N THR A 264 -4.56 -18.21 27.74
CA THR A 264 -5.85 -17.52 27.85
C THR A 264 -5.72 -16.03 27.56
N VAL A 265 -4.72 -15.38 28.14
CA VAL A 265 -4.50 -13.92 27.96
C VAL A 265 -4.07 -13.61 26.51
N ILE A 266 -3.08 -14.34 26.02
CA ILE A 266 -2.51 -14.03 24.69
C ILE A 266 -3.49 -14.34 23.58
N ARG A 267 -4.22 -15.46 23.65
CA ARG A 267 -5.20 -15.80 22.61
C ARG A 267 -6.55 -15.11 22.79
N GLY A 268 -6.82 -14.57 23.97
CA GLY A 268 -8.04 -13.86 24.31
C GLY A 268 -8.00 -12.35 24.05
N THR A 269 -6.84 -11.80 23.66
CA THR A 269 -6.68 -10.37 23.41
C THR A 269 -6.15 -10.08 22.00
N PRO A 270 -6.54 -8.96 21.36
CA PRO A 270 -6.05 -8.63 20.02
C PRO A 270 -4.54 -8.38 20.00
N VAL A 271 -3.85 -8.94 19.01
CA VAL A 271 -2.39 -8.81 18.87
C VAL A 271 -1.91 -7.36 18.77
N VAL A 272 -2.68 -6.49 18.10
CA VAL A 272 -2.36 -5.06 18.00
C VAL A 272 -2.30 -4.39 19.37
N ILE A 273 -3.21 -4.73 20.28
CA ILE A 273 -3.24 -4.19 21.64
C ILE A 273 -2.04 -4.71 22.45
N GLN A 274 -1.70 -6.00 22.31
CA GLN A 274 -0.50 -6.58 22.93
C GLN A 274 0.77 -5.87 22.46
N LEU A 275 0.89 -5.60 21.15
CA LEU A 275 2.00 -4.87 20.58
C LEU A 275 2.09 -3.45 21.14
N MET A 276 0.98 -2.72 21.24
CA MET A 276 0.94 -1.37 21.78
C MET A 276 1.31 -1.35 23.28
N ILE A 277 0.82 -2.29 24.08
CA ILE A 277 1.17 -2.44 25.49
C ILE A 277 2.68 -2.72 25.62
N ALA A 278 3.20 -3.64 24.82
CA ALA A 278 4.63 -3.96 24.82
C ALA A 278 5.48 -2.72 24.50
N TYR A 279 5.10 -1.96 23.47
CA TYR A 279 5.88 -0.82 22.99
C TYR A 279 5.76 0.42 23.91
N TYR A 280 4.54 0.79 24.31
CA TYR A 280 4.32 2.04 25.04
C TYR A 280 4.43 1.89 26.56
N ILE A 281 4.31 0.67 27.11
CA ILE A 281 4.28 0.45 28.56
C ILE A 281 5.46 -0.43 29.00
N ILE A 282 5.57 -1.65 28.49
CA ILE A 282 6.53 -2.64 29.03
C ILE A 282 7.95 -2.30 28.58
N LEU A 283 8.15 -2.00 27.31
CA LEU A 283 9.45 -1.70 26.71
C LEU A 283 9.56 -0.24 26.25
N ALA A 284 8.89 0.67 26.96
CA ALA A 284 8.85 2.10 26.64
C ALA A 284 10.24 2.75 26.55
N SER A 285 11.24 2.20 27.26
CA SER A 285 12.64 2.64 27.19
C SER A 285 13.36 2.18 25.93
N SER A 286 12.80 1.24 25.17
CA SER A 286 13.42 0.72 23.94
C SER A 286 13.23 1.69 22.79
N ARG A 287 14.33 2.09 22.13
CA ARG A 287 14.30 2.91 20.92
C ARG A 287 14.14 2.09 19.66
N ASN A 288 14.11 0.76 19.74
CA ASN A 288 14.04 -0.15 18.59
C ASN A 288 12.65 -0.80 18.50
N GLY A 289 11.74 -0.14 17.77
CA GLY A 289 10.38 -0.66 17.55
C GLY A 289 10.33 -2.01 16.83
N VAL A 290 11.30 -2.28 15.95
CA VAL A 290 11.40 -3.56 15.24
C VAL A 290 11.67 -4.71 16.22
N MET A 291 12.59 -4.50 17.17
CA MET A 291 12.87 -5.50 18.21
C MET A 291 11.65 -5.75 19.11
N VAL A 292 10.95 -4.68 19.50
CA VAL A 292 9.71 -4.81 20.28
C VAL A 292 8.65 -5.58 19.53
N ALA A 293 8.49 -5.31 18.23
CA ALA A 293 7.57 -6.06 17.37
C ALA A 293 7.94 -7.54 17.26
N MET A 294 9.23 -7.86 17.04
CA MET A 294 9.73 -9.25 17.02
C MET A 294 9.40 -10.01 18.32
N LEU A 295 9.61 -9.38 19.48
CA LEU A 295 9.29 -9.97 20.78
C LEU A 295 7.79 -10.15 20.96
N SER A 296 6.99 -9.12 20.67
CA SER A 296 5.53 -9.15 20.87
C SER A 296 4.87 -10.20 19.99
N PHE A 297 5.20 -10.21 18.70
CA PHE A 297 4.69 -11.22 17.78
C PHE A 297 5.23 -12.62 18.10
N GLY A 298 6.46 -12.74 18.59
CA GLY A 298 7.02 -14.02 19.03
C GLY A 298 6.31 -14.59 20.25
N ILE A 299 5.99 -13.76 21.24
CA ILE A 299 5.19 -14.16 22.41
C ILE A 299 3.77 -14.54 21.97
N ASN A 300 3.18 -13.80 21.05
CA ASN A 300 1.85 -14.09 20.52
C ASN A 300 1.86 -15.43 19.75
N SER A 301 2.74 -15.60 18.77
CA SER A 301 2.87 -16.84 17.99
C SER A 301 3.19 -18.06 18.89
N GLY A 302 3.96 -17.87 19.97
CA GLY A 302 4.26 -18.94 20.93
C GLY A 302 3.01 -19.60 21.55
N ALA A 303 1.94 -18.82 21.74
CA ALA A 303 0.69 -19.38 22.24
C ALA A 303 -0.03 -20.23 21.19
N TYR A 304 -0.01 -19.83 19.92
CA TYR A 304 -0.59 -20.63 18.82
C TYR A 304 0.25 -21.87 18.53
N VAL A 305 1.57 -21.75 18.49
CA VAL A 305 2.51 -22.86 18.31
C VAL A 305 2.35 -23.90 19.43
N ALA A 306 2.18 -23.46 20.69
CA ALA A 306 1.95 -24.38 21.81
C ALA A 306 0.70 -25.25 21.59
N GLU A 307 -0.39 -24.67 21.11
CA GLU A 307 -1.61 -25.41 20.81
C GLU A 307 -1.46 -26.31 19.57
N ILE A 308 -0.73 -25.87 18.54
CA ILE A 308 -0.42 -26.71 17.37
C ILE A 308 0.36 -27.95 17.80
N ILE A 309 1.41 -27.79 18.60
CA ILE A 309 2.24 -28.93 19.07
C ILE A 309 1.42 -29.81 19.98
N ARG A 310 0.68 -29.24 20.95
CA ARG A 310 -0.17 -30.02 21.87
C ARG A 310 -1.24 -30.79 21.10
N GLY A 311 -1.90 -30.18 20.12
CA GLY A 311 -2.87 -30.86 19.26
C GLY A 311 -2.24 -31.98 18.43
N GLY A 312 -1.02 -31.76 17.92
CA GLY A 312 -0.26 -32.76 17.20
C GLY A 312 0.13 -33.98 18.07
N ILE A 313 0.55 -33.75 19.32
CA ILE A 313 0.83 -34.83 20.28
C ILE A 313 -0.45 -35.62 20.60
N MET A 314 -1.55 -34.91 20.82
CA MET A 314 -2.83 -35.56 21.15
C MET A 314 -3.50 -36.26 19.97
N SER A 315 -3.10 -36.00 18.75
CA SER A 315 -3.60 -36.66 17.54
C SER A 315 -3.00 -38.08 17.34
N ILE A 316 -1.92 -38.41 18.08
CA ILE A 316 -1.32 -39.74 18.03
C ILE A 316 -2.15 -40.69 18.85
N ASP A 317 -2.42 -41.88 18.28
CA ASP A 317 -3.17 -42.94 18.94
C ASP A 317 -2.54 -43.33 20.30
N ARG A 318 -3.36 -43.43 21.36
CA ARG A 318 -2.89 -43.80 22.71
C ARG A 318 -2.24 -45.16 22.77
N GLY A 319 -2.62 -46.06 21.88
CA GLY A 319 -2.00 -47.37 21.74
C GLY A 319 -0.50 -47.28 21.42
N GLN A 320 -0.02 -46.23 20.77
CA GLN A 320 1.41 -46.01 20.53
C GLN A 320 2.18 -45.78 21.85
N MET A 321 1.58 -45.04 22.78
CA MET A 321 2.15 -44.83 24.11
C MET A 321 2.15 -46.16 24.93
N GLU A 322 1.08 -46.92 24.87
CA GLU A 322 0.94 -48.20 25.54
C GLU A 322 1.90 -49.22 24.96
N ALA A 323 2.04 -49.32 23.65
CA ALA A 323 2.99 -50.22 22.99
C ALA A 323 4.45 -49.91 23.37
N GLY A 324 4.83 -48.61 23.37
CA GLY A 324 6.16 -48.19 23.80
C GLY A 324 6.46 -48.61 25.26
N ARG A 325 5.48 -48.43 26.15
CA ARG A 325 5.61 -48.85 27.56
C ARG A 325 5.65 -50.36 27.73
N SER A 326 4.91 -51.09 26.94
CA SER A 326 4.93 -52.56 26.94
C SER A 326 6.28 -53.12 26.47
N LEU A 327 7.00 -52.38 25.62
CA LEU A 327 8.37 -52.67 25.22
C LEU A 327 9.42 -52.31 26.30
N GLY A 328 8.99 -51.79 27.48
CA GLY A 328 9.87 -51.40 28.57
C GLY A 328 10.41 -49.98 28.51
N PHE A 329 9.92 -49.15 27.59
CA PHE A 329 10.30 -47.73 27.56
C PHE A 329 9.60 -46.97 28.70
N ASP A 330 10.34 -46.09 29.35
CA ASP A 330 9.74 -45.09 30.22
C ASP A 330 8.98 -44.02 29.41
N TYR A 331 8.27 -43.15 30.11
CA TYR A 331 7.49 -42.07 29.47
C TYR A 331 8.34 -41.19 28.52
N ILE A 332 9.54 -40.80 28.98
CA ILE A 332 10.42 -39.90 28.22
C ILE A 332 10.93 -40.60 26.96
N LYS A 333 11.34 -41.85 27.05
CA LYS A 333 11.81 -42.62 25.89
C LYS A 333 10.68 -42.88 24.90
N THR A 334 9.49 -43.24 25.39
CA THR A 334 8.31 -43.40 24.50
C THR A 334 7.97 -42.10 23.79
N MET A 335 7.95 -40.98 24.50
CA MET A 335 7.72 -39.66 23.88
C MET A 335 8.77 -39.38 22.81
N TRP A 336 10.06 -39.57 23.11
CA TRP A 336 11.14 -39.16 22.22
C TRP A 336 11.29 -40.04 20.99
N TYR A 337 11.18 -41.36 21.16
CA TYR A 337 11.43 -42.31 20.08
C TYR A 337 10.18 -42.73 19.30
N VAL A 338 8.99 -42.61 19.87
CA VAL A 338 7.74 -43.10 19.26
C VAL A 338 6.81 -41.96 18.93
N ILE A 339 6.46 -41.12 19.91
CA ILE A 339 5.41 -40.10 19.74
C ILE A 339 5.91 -38.89 18.97
N ILE A 340 7.03 -38.26 19.37
CA ILE A 340 7.53 -37.02 18.74
C ILE A 340 7.82 -37.20 17.26
N PRO A 341 8.45 -38.27 16.75
CA PRO A 341 8.68 -38.42 15.31
C PRO A 341 7.38 -38.46 14.49
N GLN A 342 6.35 -39.13 15.02
CA GLN A 342 5.03 -39.15 14.37
C GLN A 342 4.33 -37.80 14.46
N THR A 343 4.39 -37.15 15.63
CA THR A 343 3.85 -35.81 15.85
C THR A 343 4.43 -34.78 14.88
N MET A 344 5.73 -34.83 14.62
CA MET A 344 6.41 -33.87 13.75
C MET A 344 5.86 -33.87 12.32
N LYS A 345 5.40 -35.00 11.81
CA LYS A 345 4.76 -35.05 10.47
C LYS A 345 3.48 -34.22 10.40
N ASN A 346 2.70 -34.19 11.49
CA ASN A 346 1.47 -33.43 11.58
C ASN A 346 1.72 -31.95 11.93
N VAL A 347 2.72 -31.68 12.77
CA VAL A 347 3.02 -30.35 13.31
C VAL A 347 3.76 -29.45 12.31
N LEU A 348 4.72 -29.99 11.55
CA LEU A 348 5.53 -29.19 10.61
C LEU A 348 4.72 -28.43 9.58
N PRO A 349 3.71 -29.02 8.90
CA PRO A 349 2.85 -28.26 8.00
C PRO A 349 2.07 -27.15 8.71
N ALA A 350 1.58 -27.44 9.92
CA ALA A 350 0.83 -26.46 10.70
C ALA A 350 1.71 -25.28 11.16
N LEU A 351 2.96 -25.54 11.57
CA LEU A 351 3.95 -24.49 11.89
C LEU A 351 4.31 -23.64 10.65
N ALA A 352 4.46 -24.29 9.50
CA ALA A 352 4.71 -23.57 8.26
C ALA A 352 3.52 -22.69 7.85
N ASN A 353 2.29 -23.11 8.13
CA ASN A 353 1.10 -22.28 7.93
C ASN A 353 1.02 -21.13 8.96
N GLU A 354 1.46 -21.35 10.21
CA GLU A 354 1.56 -20.31 11.24
C GLU A 354 2.47 -19.16 10.77
N PHE A 355 3.59 -19.47 10.10
CA PHE A 355 4.43 -18.46 9.47
C PHE A 355 3.64 -17.56 8.48
N ILE A 356 2.77 -18.16 7.65
CA ILE A 356 1.95 -17.41 6.68
C ILE A 356 0.90 -16.55 7.39
N VAL A 357 0.32 -17.03 8.48
CA VAL A 357 -0.63 -16.26 9.29
C VAL A 357 0.07 -15.07 9.90
N LEU A 358 1.20 -15.29 10.57
CA LEU A 358 1.97 -14.25 11.25
C LEU A 358 2.49 -13.19 10.28
N LEU A 359 2.86 -13.58 9.05
CA LEU A 359 3.29 -12.65 8.00
C LEU A 359 2.21 -11.60 7.69
N LYS A 360 0.94 -11.96 7.75
CA LYS A 360 -0.17 -11.01 7.58
C LYS A 360 -0.43 -10.21 8.86
N GLU A 361 -0.32 -10.84 10.02
CA GLU A 361 -0.53 -10.19 11.31
C GLU A 361 0.49 -9.10 11.59
N THR A 362 1.73 -9.24 11.09
CA THR A 362 2.76 -8.18 11.21
C THR A 362 2.38 -6.87 10.52
N SER A 363 1.36 -6.86 9.67
CA SER A 363 0.83 -5.64 9.01
C SER A 363 0.37 -4.55 9.98
N VAL A 364 0.13 -4.90 11.25
CA VAL A 364 -0.21 -3.93 12.31
C VAL A 364 1.02 -3.32 13.00
N ALA A 365 2.25 -3.70 12.62
CA ALA A 365 3.47 -3.16 13.22
C ALA A 365 3.62 -1.64 13.02
N GLY A 366 3.00 -1.09 12.00
CA GLY A 366 2.95 0.34 11.73
C GLY A 366 2.34 1.19 12.86
N TYR A 367 1.51 0.60 13.75
CA TYR A 367 0.94 1.28 14.93
C TYR A 367 1.99 1.67 15.99
N VAL A 368 3.17 1.05 15.96
CA VAL A 368 4.29 1.34 16.85
C VAL A 368 5.49 1.92 16.09
N ALA A 369 5.23 2.71 15.07
CA ALA A 369 6.21 3.42 14.25
C ALA A 369 7.22 2.52 13.51
N VAL A 370 6.94 1.22 13.36
CA VAL A 370 7.73 0.31 12.54
C VAL A 370 7.39 0.55 11.07
N LYS A 371 8.41 0.73 10.25
CA LYS A 371 8.26 0.91 8.79
C LYS A 371 8.21 -0.45 8.08
N ASP A 372 7.15 -1.21 8.35
CA ASP A 372 6.81 -2.46 7.66
C ASP A 372 6.24 -2.18 6.26
N LEU A 373 5.86 -3.23 5.53
CA LEU A 373 5.30 -3.11 4.18
C LEU A 373 4.02 -2.25 4.16
N THR A 374 3.12 -2.42 5.13
CA THR A 374 1.88 -1.65 5.24
C THR A 374 2.18 -0.18 5.50
N LYS A 375 3.10 0.10 6.42
CA LYS A 375 3.53 1.48 6.71
C LYS A 375 4.26 2.11 5.52
N GLY A 376 5.00 1.34 4.74
CA GLY A 376 5.60 1.80 3.48
C GLY A 376 4.54 2.33 2.50
N GLY A 377 3.45 1.59 2.31
CA GLY A 377 2.30 2.05 1.52
C GLY A 377 1.60 3.27 2.11
N ASP A 378 1.45 3.33 3.44
CA ASP A 378 0.86 4.46 4.16
C ASP A 378 1.70 5.76 4.03
N ILE A 379 3.03 5.64 4.03
CA ILE A 379 3.93 6.77 3.77
C ILE A 379 3.73 7.30 2.36
N ILE A 380 3.69 6.42 1.34
CA ILE A 380 3.45 6.83 -0.05
C ILE A 380 2.10 7.54 -0.15
N ARG A 381 1.04 6.96 0.42
CA ARG A 381 -0.30 7.55 0.48
C ARG A 381 -0.29 8.94 1.11
N GLY A 382 0.43 9.11 2.22
CA GLY A 382 0.51 10.39 2.92
C GLY A 382 1.24 11.48 2.12
N VAL A 383 2.26 11.11 1.33
CA VAL A 383 3.04 12.05 0.51
C VAL A 383 2.32 12.38 -0.80
N THR A 384 1.65 11.40 -1.40
CA THR A 384 1.03 11.57 -2.74
C THR A 384 -0.43 11.97 -2.67
N TYR A 385 -1.06 11.89 -1.49
CA TYR A 385 -2.50 12.02 -1.27
C TYR A 385 -3.34 11.07 -2.16
N SER A 386 -2.71 10.00 -2.69
CA SER A 386 -3.35 8.96 -3.47
C SER A 386 -3.44 7.68 -2.63
N ALA A 387 -4.63 7.22 -2.31
CA ALA A 387 -4.82 6.03 -1.47
C ALA A 387 -4.86 4.74 -2.28
N PHE A 388 -5.45 4.77 -3.48
CA PHE A 388 -5.77 3.57 -4.24
C PHE A 388 -4.52 2.78 -4.66
N MET A 389 -3.59 3.42 -5.37
CA MET A 389 -2.41 2.75 -5.92
C MET A 389 -1.48 2.17 -4.83
N PRO A 390 -1.09 2.91 -3.76
CA PRO A 390 -0.24 2.37 -2.71
C PRO A 390 -0.89 1.20 -1.95
N LEU A 391 -2.19 1.30 -1.63
CA LEU A 391 -2.89 0.23 -0.91
C LEU A 391 -3.06 -1.02 -1.77
N LEU A 392 -3.37 -0.84 -3.06
CA LEU A 392 -3.45 -1.96 -4.01
C LEU A 392 -2.08 -2.65 -4.18
N ALA A 393 -1.00 -1.87 -4.26
CA ALA A 393 0.35 -2.42 -4.35
C ALA A 393 0.72 -3.23 -3.11
N VAL A 394 0.44 -2.71 -1.91
CA VAL A 394 0.66 -3.43 -0.64
C VAL A 394 -0.15 -4.73 -0.63
N ALA A 395 -1.43 -4.69 -0.98
CA ALA A 395 -2.28 -5.88 -1.04
C ALA A 395 -1.77 -6.91 -2.06
N ALA A 396 -1.32 -6.47 -3.24
CA ALA A 396 -0.75 -7.32 -4.27
C ALA A 396 0.55 -7.99 -3.80
N ILE A 397 1.45 -7.25 -3.13
CA ILE A 397 2.70 -7.79 -2.60
C ILE A 397 2.39 -8.84 -1.52
N TYR A 398 1.48 -8.57 -0.57
CA TYR A 398 1.05 -9.56 0.43
C TYR A 398 0.45 -10.81 -0.24
N LEU A 399 -0.39 -10.64 -1.24
CA LEU A 399 -1.00 -11.76 -1.97
C LEU A 399 0.06 -12.64 -2.63
N VAL A 400 1.02 -12.02 -3.35
CA VAL A 400 2.12 -12.76 -4.00
C VAL A 400 2.96 -13.51 -2.97
N MET A 401 3.32 -12.86 -1.84
CA MET A 401 4.05 -13.53 -0.76
C MET A 401 3.27 -14.72 -0.19
N VAL A 402 2.01 -14.52 0.15
CA VAL A 402 1.15 -15.59 0.71
C VAL A 402 1.03 -16.74 -0.28
N MET A 403 0.81 -16.46 -1.57
CA MET A 403 0.75 -17.50 -2.61
C MET A 403 2.06 -18.27 -2.73
N PHE A 404 3.19 -17.57 -2.71
CA PHE A 404 4.51 -18.19 -2.77
C PHE A 404 4.76 -19.12 -1.59
N PHE A 405 4.53 -18.65 -0.36
CA PHE A 405 4.73 -19.47 0.83
C PHE A 405 3.72 -20.62 0.93
N THR A 406 2.46 -20.40 0.55
CA THR A 406 1.45 -21.47 0.48
C THR A 406 1.85 -22.57 -0.51
N TRP A 407 2.38 -22.19 -1.68
CA TRP A 407 2.91 -23.16 -2.63
C TRP A 407 4.09 -23.96 -2.04
N LEU A 408 4.99 -23.27 -1.32
CA LEU A 408 6.14 -23.91 -0.67
C LEU A 408 5.70 -24.90 0.42
N VAL A 409 4.75 -24.51 1.27
CA VAL A 409 4.15 -25.35 2.32
C VAL A 409 3.46 -26.57 1.70
N GLY A 410 2.67 -26.39 0.65
CA GLY A 410 2.02 -27.50 -0.03
C GLY A 410 3.01 -28.50 -0.69
N LYS A 411 4.22 -28.04 -1.04
CA LYS A 411 5.30 -28.91 -1.51
C LYS A 411 5.91 -29.70 -0.34
N LEU A 412 6.06 -29.05 0.82
CA LEU A 412 6.53 -29.71 2.06
C LEU A 412 5.56 -30.80 2.51
N GLU A 413 4.27 -30.49 2.59
CA GLU A 413 3.22 -31.46 2.96
C GLU A 413 3.24 -32.70 2.09
N ARG A 414 3.36 -32.54 0.77
CA ARG A 414 3.42 -33.69 -0.17
C ARG A 414 4.62 -34.58 0.09
N ARG A 415 5.79 -33.99 0.43
CA ARG A 415 6.99 -34.78 0.77
C ARG A 415 6.85 -35.52 2.07
N LEU A 416 6.23 -34.93 3.09
CA LEU A 416 6.03 -35.58 4.39
C LEU A 416 5.04 -36.76 4.29
N ARG A 417 3.95 -36.60 3.51
CA ARG A 417 2.98 -37.67 3.28
C ARG A 417 3.51 -38.83 2.43
N SER A 418 4.42 -38.59 1.49
CA SER A 418 5.00 -39.62 0.65
C SER A 418 6.00 -40.52 1.40
N SER A 419 6.41 -40.17 2.60
CA SER A 419 7.28 -41.01 3.46
C SER A 419 6.51 -42.04 4.31
N ASP A 420 5.18 -42.12 4.17
CA ASP A 420 4.34 -43.10 4.89
C ASP A 420 4.02 -44.35 4.05
N HIS A 421 4.59 -44.44 2.84
CA HIS A 421 4.61 -45.62 1.97
C HIS A 421 6.05 -46.05 1.77
#